data_6ee1410eae24107d0decd0979a599173
#
_entry.id   6ee1410eae24107d0decd0979a599173
#
_cell.length_a   1.000
_cell.length_b   1.000
_cell.length_c   1.000
_cell.angle_alpha   90.00
_cell.angle_beta   90.00
_cell.angle_gamma   90.00
#
_symmetry.space_group_name_H-M   'P 1'
#
loop_
_entity.id
_entity.type
_entity.pdbx_description
1 polymer ?
#
loop_
_entity_poly.entity_id
_entity_poly.type
_entity_poly.pdbx_seq_one_letter_code
_entity_poly.pdbx_strand_id
1 'polypeptide(L)'
;IEAVQRRLVTIDELVHELAQRNRRGSALAGLATLAASTGSWSPPEAILLRAVEQSRVLPQVWPNPELRVGHTRLTTPDLWFDDVALAVMVHSRRFHSAGEAWDATVEADADLTAAGIVVAGVTPNRIHRNLAGVVARIERTYLHTRLRPRPPVTATRRSLLEPSKGGRSA
;
A
#
# COMPACT_ATOMS: atom_id res chain seq x y z
N ILE A 1 -4.34 0.26 -13.83
CA ILE A 1 -3.46 1.03 -12.95
C ILE A 1 -2.25 1.52 -13.75
N GLU A 2 -1.49 0.63 -14.40
CA GLU A 2 -0.29 0.98 -15.18
C GLU A 2 -0.56 2.07 -16.24
N ALA A 3 -1.68 2.01 -16.96
CA ALA A 3 -2.03 3.02 -17.95
C ALA A 3 -2.21 4.42 -17.33
N VAL A 4 -2.79 4.51 -16.13
CA VAL A 4 -2.91 5.78 -15.39
C VAL A 4 -1.56 6.24 -14.88
N GLN A 5 -0.75 5.33 -14.33
CA GLN A 5 0.61 5.64 -13.85
C GLN A 5 1.53 6.13 -14.98
N ARG A 6 1.36 5.59 -16.20
CA ARG A 6 2.06 6.03 -17.41
C ARG A 6 1.42 7.25 -18.09
N ARG A 7 0.35 7.81 -17.52
CA ARG A 7 -0.41 8.94 -18.09
C ARG A 7 -0.97 8.67 -19.49
N LEU A 8 -1.24 7.42 -19.84
CA LEU A 8 -1.86 7.04 -21.10
C LEU A 8 -3.38 7.25 -21.05
N VAL A 9 -3.97 7.23 -19.84
CA VAL A 9 -5.40 7.41 -19.59
C VAL A 9 -5.55 8.13 -18.26
N THR A 10 -6.49 9.07 -18.17
CA THR A 10 -6.85 9.73 -16.90
C THR A 10 -7.84 8.88 -16.11
N ILE A 11 -7.95 9.16 -14.81
CA ILE A 11 -8.95 8.51 -13.93
C ILE A 11 -10.35 8.84 -14.41
N ASP A 12 -10.60 10.09 -14.82
CA ASP A 12 -11.91 10.56 -15.29
C ASP A 12 -12.34 9.86 -16.59
N GLU A 13 -11.41 9.63 -17.53
CA GLU A 13 -11.66 8.85 -18.73
C GLU A 13 -12.02 7.39 -18.40
N LEU A 14 -11.34 6.77 -17.42
CA LEU A 14 -11.67 5.43 -16.96
C LEU A 14 -13.04 5.36 -16.27
N VAL A 15 -13.38 6.34 -15.44
CA VAL A 15 -14.70 6.42 -14.78
C VAL A 15 -15.80 6.60 -15.83
N HIS A 16 -15.59 7.47 -16.81
CA HIS A 16 -16.54 7.71 -17.89
C HIS A 16 -16.79 6.43 -18.74
N GLU A 17 -15.71 5.77 -19.14
CA GLU A 17 -15.78 4.52 -19.92
C GLU A 17 -16.48 3.40 -19.14
N LEU A 18 -16.22 3.29 -17.84
CA LEU A 18 -16.88 2.31 -16.95
C LEU A 18 -18.37 2.58 -16.78
N ALA A 19 -18.78 3.85 -16.76
CA ALA A 19 -20.19 4.24 -16.66
C ALA A 19 -20.97 3.87 -17.92
N GLN A 20 -20.32 3.83 -19.08
CA GLN A 20 -20.96 3.48 -20.35
C GLN A 20 -21.01 1.97 -20.63
N ARG A 21 -20.22 1.17 -19.95
CA ARG A 21 -20.14 -0.28 -20.17
C ARG A 21 -21.14 -1.07 -19.33
N ASN A 22 -21.66 -2.14 -19.94
CA ASN A 22 -22.56 -3.07 -19.27
C ASN A 22 -21.86 -3.74 -18.07
N ARG A 23 -22.59 -3.95 -16.95
CA ARG A 23 -22.06 -4.42 -15.64
C ARG A 23 -21.27 -5.75 -15.67
N ARG A 24 -21.37 -6.56 -16.71
CA ARG A 24 -20.60 -7.80 -16.88
C ARG A 24 -19.15 -7.47 -17.26
N GLY A 25 -18.21 -7.71 -16.33
CA GLY A 25 -16.76 -7.49 -16.52
C GLY A 25 -16.21 -6.16 -15.98
N SER A 26 -17.05 -5.25 -15.50
CA SER A 26 -16.64 -3.93 -14.99
C SER A 26 -16.05 -3.96 -13.56
N ALA A 27 -16.24 -5.05 -12.80
CA ALA A 27 -15.79 -5.13 -11.41
C ALA A 27 -14.26 -4.96 -11.27
N LEU A 28 -13.48 -5.60 -12.15
CA LEU A 28 -12.01 -5.51 -12.14
C LEU A 28 -11.53 -4.11 -12.55
N ALA A 29 -12.19 -3.50 -13.53
CA ALA A 29 -11.89 -2.17 -13.99
C ALA A 29 -12.30 -1.11 -12.93
N GLY A 30 -13.42 -1.31 -12.24
CA GLY A 30 -13.83 -0.48 -11.09
C GLY A 30 -12.82 -0.53 -9.94
N LEU A 31 -12.29 -1.71 -9.61
CA LEU A 31 -11.23 -1.88 -8.62
C LEU A 31 -9.92 -1.22 -9.07
N ALA A 32 -9.57 -1.31 -10.35
CA ALA A 32 -8.37 -0.66 -10.89
C ALA A 32 -8.48 0.86 -10.85
N THR A 33 -9.66 1.41 -11.17
CA THR A 33 -9.95 2.85 -11.07
C THR A 33 -9.89 3.31 -9.62
N LEU A 34 -10.47 2.55 -8.69
CA LEU A 34 -10.39 2.81 -7.27
C LEU A 34 -8.94 2.83 -6.78
N ALA A 35 -8.13 1.83 -7.14
CA ALA A 35 -6.72 1.78 -6.77
C ALA A 35 -5.97 3.03 -7.30
N ALA A 36 -6.23 3.42 -8.55
CA ALA A 36 -5.62 4.60 -9.15
C ALA A 36 -6.03 5.90 -8.43
N SER A 37 -7.31 6.06 -8.05
CA SER A 37 -7.82 7.26 -7.36
C SER A 37 -7.37 7.38 -5.91
N THR A 38 -7.04 6.27 -5.25
CA THR A 38 -6.59 6.25 -3.84
C THR A 38 -5.07 6.27 -3.68
N GLY A 39 -4.30 6.33 -4.79
CA GLY A 39 -2.84 6.25 -4.75
C GLY A 39 -2.30 4.85 -4.46
N SER A 40 -3.16 3.83 -4.42
CA SER A 40 -2.77 2.43 -4.27
C SER A 40 -2.22 1.87 -5.58
N TRP A 41 -1.26 0.94 -5.49
CA TRP A 41 -0.63 0.36 -6.68
C TRP A 41 -1.34 -0.88 -7.20
N SER A 42 -2.21 -1.48 -6.40
CA SER A 42 -2.98 -2.67 -6.78
C SER A 42 -4.41 -2.67 -6.21
N PRO A 43 -5.36 -3.41 -6.82
CA PRO A 43 -6.71 -3.56 -6.30
C PRO A 43 -6.79 -4.09 -4.85
N PRO A 44 -6.00 -5.10 -4.42
CA PRO A 44 -5.99 -5.54 -3.03
C PRO A 44 -5.60 -4.44 -2.04
N GLU A 45 -4.61 -3.60 -2.38
CA GLU A 45 -4.21 -2.46 -1.57
C GLU A 45 -5.34 -1.44 -1.43
N ALA A 46 -6.04 -1.12 -2.52
CA ALA A 46 -7.18 -0.19 -2.50
C ALA A 46 -8.34 -0.72 -1.63
N ILE A 47 -8.64 -2.02 -1.71
CA ILE A 47 -9.65 -2.67 -0.86
C ILE A 47 -9.25 -2.55 0.62
N LEU A 48 -7.99 -2.87 0.94
CA LEU A 48 -7.47 -2.80 2.29
C LEU A 48 -7.47 -1.36 2.81
N LEU A 49 -6.99 -0.38 2.02
CA LEU A 49 -6.98 1.04 2.36
C LEU A 49 -8.38 1.50 2.78
N ARG A 50 -9.40 1.25 1.95
CA ARG A 50 -10.78 1.60 2.28
C ARG A 50 -11.28 0.97 3.57
N ALA A 51 -10.92 -0.28 3.82
CA ALA A 51 -11.35 -0.99 5.03
C ALA A 51 -10.68 -0.42 6.29
N VAL A 52 -9.40 -0.06 6.24
CA VAL A 52 -8.70 0.56 7.38
C VAL A 52 -9.16 1.99 7.63
N GLU A 53 -9.53 2.76 6.59
CA GLU A 53 -10.12 4.10 6.73
C GLU A 53 -11.47 4.10 7.46
N GLN A 54 -12.20 2.99 7.41
CA GLN A 54 -13.48 2.81 8.12
C GLN A 54 -13.29 2.36 9.58
N SER A 55 -12.06 2.03 10.01
CA SER A 55 -11.78 1.65 11.38
C SER A 55 -11.99 2.81 12.34
N ARG A 56 -12.59 2.51 13.51
CA ARG A 56 -12.71 3.46 14.62
C ARG A 56 -11.48 3.46 15.55
N VAL A 57 -10.55 2.54 15.34
CA VAL A 57 -9.35 2.35 16.15
C VAL A 57 -8.12 2.96 15.51
N LEU A 58 -8.04 2.87 14.17
CA LEU A 58 -6.87 3.31 13.41
C LEU A 58 -6.94 4.80 13.10
N PRO A 59 -5.81 5.53 13.19
CA PRO A 59 -5.73 6.93 12.78
C PRO A 59 -5.71 7.03 11.25
N GLN A 60 -5.53 8.26 10.74
CA GLN A 60 -5.39 8.49 9.32
C GLN A 60 -4.22 7.67 8.74
N VAL A 61 -4.50 6.82 7.78
CA VAL A 61 -3.53 6.01 7.06
C VAL A 61 -2.96 6.78 5.87
N TRP A 62 -1.67 6.55 5.56
CA TRP A 62 -0.98 7.13 4.41
C TRP A 62 -0.64 6.04 3.40
N PRO A 63 -1.23 6.02 2.20
CA PRO A 63 -0.86 5.07 1.17
C PRO A 63 0.49 5.45 0.56
N ASN A 64 1.36 4.47 0.38
CA ASN A 64 2.64 4.54 -0.35
C ASN A 64 3.53 5.76 0.01
N PRO A 65 3.77 6.11 1.29
CA PRO A 65 4.62 7.24 1.65
C PRO A 65 6.07 6.96 1.32
N GLU A 66 6.85 8.00 1.15
CA GLU A 66 8.31 7.89 1.15
C GLU A 66 8.81 7.87 2.60
N LEU A 67 9.63 6.87 2.96
CA LEU A 67 10.22 6.73 4.29
C LEU A 67 11.73 6.96 4.24
N ARG A 68 12.25 7.61 5.28
CA ARG A 68 13.69 7.86 5.45
C ARG A 68 14.12 7.73 6.92
N VAL A 69 15.35 7.24 7.11
CA VAL A 69 16.09 7.37 8.36
C VAL A 69 17.36 8.19 8.07
N GLY A 70 17.42 9.40 8.58
CA GLY A 70 18.45 10.35 8.16
C GLY A 70 18.39 10.60 6.65
N HIS A 71 19.49 10.31 5.94
CA HIS A 71 19.57 10.43 4.48
C HIS A 71 19.20 9.15 3.73
N THR A 72 19.09 8.00 4.43
CA THR A 72 18.81 6.71 3.82
C THR A 72 17.33 6.57 3.54
N ARG A 73 16.99 6.28 2.27
CA ARG A 73 15.62 5.95 1.86
C ARG A 73 15.34 4.49 2.19
N LEU A 74 14.18 4.25 2.78
CA LEU A 74 13.67 2.90 3.05
C LEU A 74 12.67 2.45 1.99
N THR A 75 12.35 1.16 2.02
CA THR A 75 11.26 0.60 1.22
C THR A 75 9.94 1.31 1.52
N THR A 76 9.18 1.58 0.47
CA THR A 76 7.86 2.21 0.56
C THR A 76 6.82 1.17 0.98
N PRO A 77 6.14 1.32 2.14
CA PRO A 77 5.05 0.44 2.52
C PRO A 77 3.78 0.76 1.74
N ASP A 78 2.90 -0.23 1.59
CA ASP A 78 1.60 -0.01 0.93
C ASP A 78 0.69 0.89 1.78
N LEU A 79 0.68 0.70 3.11
CA LEU A 79 -0.01 1.57 4.06
C LEU A 79 0.90 1.90 5.24
N TRP A 80 0.76 3.12 5.78
CA TRP A 80 1.58 3.64 6.87
C TRP A 80 0.75 4.35 7.93
N PHE A 81 1.03 4.04 9.19
CA PHE A 81 0.51 4.76 10.35
C PHE A 81 1.66 5.51 11.01
N ASP A 82 1.69 6.82 10.76
CA ASP A 82 2.86 7.65 11.07
C ASP A 82 3.09 7.84 12.57
N ASP A 83 2.03 7.95 13.34
CA ASP A 83 2.08 8.18 14.79
C ASP A 83 2.81 7.09 15.57
N VAL A 84 2.83 5.86 15.05
CA VAL A 84 3.47 4.70 15.69
C VAL A 84 4.58 4.07 14.84
N ALA A 85 4.84 4.57 13.64
CA ALA A 85 5.73 3.96 12.65
C ALA A 85 5.38 2.48 12.38
N LEU A 86 4.11 2.22 12.02
CA LEU A 86 3.63 0.89 11.59
C LEU A 86 3.49 0.86 10.07
N ALA A 87 4.22 -0.05 9.44
CA ALA A 87 4.12 -0.37 8.02
C ALA A 87 3.19 -1.56 7.78
N VAL A 88 2.30 -1.47 6.79
CA VAL A 88 1.55 -2.62 6.28
C VAL A 88 2.03 -2.92 4.87
N MET A 89 2.43 -4.17 4.62
CA MET A 89 2.96 -4.66 3.35
C MET A 89 2.02 -5.70 2.75
N VAL A 90 1.60 -5.52 1.50
CA VAL A 90 0.73 -6.46 0.77
C VAL A 90 1.58 -7.33 -0.14
N HIS A 91 1.99 -8.49 0.36
CA HIS A 91 2.86 -9.43 -0.35
C HIS A 91 2.11 -10.26 -1.38
N SER A 92 2.29 -9.98 -2.68
CA SER A 92 1.66 -10.72 -3.77
C SER A 92 2.51 -11.91 -4.21
N ARG A 93 1.96 -13.14 -4.13
CA ARG A 93 2.64 -14.35 -4.62
C ARG A 93 2.92 -14.38 -6.13
N ARG A 94 2.25 -13.54 -6.93
CA ARG A 94 2.42 -13.51 -8.40
C ARG A 94 3.80 -13.04 -8.85
N PHE A 95 4.51 -12.29 -8.01
CA PHE A 95 5.87 -11.82 -8.28
C PHE A 95 6.96 -12.72 -7.71
N HIS A 96 6.61 -13.82 -7.00
CA HIS A 96 7.52 -14.64 -6.24
C HIS A 96 7.77 -16.03 -6.85
N SER A 97 7.51 -16.22 -8.13
CA SER A 97 7.80 -17.47 -8.83
C SER A 97 9.28 -17.65 -9.18
N ALA A 98 10.13 -16.64 -8.97
CA ALA A 98 11.58 -16.74 -9.05
C ALA A 98 12.17 -16.34 -7.67
N GLY A 99 13.10 -17.12 -7.13
CA GLY A 99 13.70 -16.97 -5.79
C GLY A 99 14.14 -15.54 -5.45
N GLU A 100 14.77 -14.84 -6.38
CA GLU A 100 15.26 -13.45 -6.20
C GLU A 100 14.19 -12.44 -5.79
N ALA A 101 12.96 -12.57 -6.29
CA ALA A 101 11.88 -11.64 -5.94
C ALA A 101 11.33 -11.87 -4.52
N TRP A 102 11.43 -13.12 -4.02
CA TRP A 102 11.11 -13.42 -2.63
C TRP A 102 12.17 -12.88 -1.68
N ASP A 103 13.43 -13.08 -2.01
CA ASP A 103 14.57 -12.59 -1.22
C ASP A 103 14.52 -11.07 -1.08
N ALA A 104 14.26 -10.34 -2.17
CA ALA A 104 14.09 -8.89 -2.14
C ALA A 104 12.92 -8.43 -1.23
N THR A 105 11.82 -9.20 -1.15
CA THR A 105 10.71 -8.91 -0.24
C THR A 105 11.10 -9.10 1.22
N VAL A 106 11.82 -10.19 1.52
CA VAL A 106 12.32 -10.48 2.88
C VAL A 106 13.32 -9.43 3.32
N GLU A 107 14.25 -9.03 2.44
CA GLU A 107 15.21 -7.96 2.70
C GLU A 107 14.52 -6.62 2.95
N ALA A 108 13.52 -6.27 2.16
CA ALA A 108 12.75 -5.04 2.34
C ALA A 108 12.04 -4.99 3.70
N ASP A 109 11.43 -6.09 4.14
CA ASP A 109 10.82 -6.20 5.47
C ASP A 109 11.88 -6.15 6.59
N ALA A 110 13.05 -6.75 6.36
CA ALA A 110 14.17 -6.74 7.29
C ALA A 110 14.75 -5.33 7.47
N ASP A 111 14.92 -4.56 6.40
CA ASP A 111 15.38 -3.18 6.44
C ASP A 111 14.44 -2.27 7.23
N LEU A 112 13.13 -2.41 7.02
CA LEU A 112 12.13 -1.68 7.79
C LEU A 112 12.20 -2.05 9.28
N THR A 113 12.34 -3.35 9.57
CA THR A 113 12.43 -3.86 10.95
C THR A 113 13.73 -3.39 11.63
N ALA A 114 14.86 -3.38 10.92
CA ALA A 114 16.14 -2.88 11.42
C ALA A 114 16.08 -1.38 11.75
N ALA A 115 15.26 -0.62 11.03
CA ALA A 115 14.96 0.78 11.35
C ALA A 115 14.01 0.98 12.55
N GLY A 116 13.59 -0.11 13.22
CA GLY A 116 12.68 -0.09 14.35
C GLY A 116 11.19 -0.01 13.98
N ILE A 117 10.88 -0.06 12.69
CA ILE A 117 9.50 -0.03 12.18
C ILE A 117 8.84 -1.38 12.45
N VAL A 118 7.60 -1.37 12.90
CA VAL A 118 6.80 -2.60 12.98
C VAL A 118 6.19 -2.89 11.61
N VAL A 119 6.42 -4.10 11.09
CA VAL A 119 5.92 -4.52 9.78
C VAL A 119 4.76 -5.51 9.95
N ALA A 120 3.61 -5.21 9.35
CA ALA A 120 2.44 -6.09 9.27
C ALA A 120 2.26 -6.60 7.83
N GLY A 121 2.79 -7.79 7.54
CA GLY A 121 2.61 -8.45 6.25
C GLY A 121 1.20 -8.98 6.05
N VAL A 122 0.61 -8.74 4.88
CA VAL A 122 -0.72 -9.21 4.46
C VAL A 122 -0.64 -9.79 3.05
N THR A 123 -1.43 -10.82 2.75
CA THR A 123 -1.49 -11.34 1.39
C THR A 123 -2.83 -10.99 0.71
N PRO A 124 -2.87 -10.78 -0.63
CA PRO A 124 -4.11 -10.54 -1.38
C PRO A 124 -5.18 -11.59 -1.11
N ASN A 125 -4.79 -12.86 -1.00
CA ASN A 125 -5.72 -13.95 -0.71
C ASN A 125 -6.39 -13.80 0.67
N ARG A 126 -5.67 -13.31 1.69
CA ARG A 126 -6.23 -13.02 3.01
C ARG A 126 -7.18 -11.83 2.97
N ILE A 127 -6.83 -10.78 2.22
CA ILE A 127 -7.71 -9.62 2.00
C ILE A 127 -9.03 -10.08 1.38
N HIS A 128 -9.00 -10.90 0.33
CA HIS A 128 -10.21 -11.40 -0.31
C HIS A 128 -11.05 -12.33 0.55
N ARG A 129 -10.42 -13.23 1.34
CA ARG A 129 -11.13 -14.24 2.11
C ARG A 129 -11.63 -13.77 3.46
N ASN A 130 -10.92 -12.84 4.09
CA ASN A 130 -11.22 -12.42 5.47
C ASN A 130 -10.72 -10.98 5.73
N LEU A 131 -11.29 -10.02 5.03
CA LEU A 131 -10.93 -8.60 5.15
C LEU A 131 -11.09 -8.09 6.60
N ALA A 132 -12.20 -8.41 7.24
CA ALA A 132 -12.46 -8.02 8.63
C ALA A 132 -11.39 -8.55 9.60
N GLY A 133 -10.97 -9.82 9.44
CA GLY A 133 -9.90 -10.41 10.25
C GLY A 133 -8.52 -9.78 9.97
N VAL A 134 -8.28 -9.32 8.73
CA VAL A 134 -7.06 -8.57 8.38
C VAL A 134 -7.06 -7.22 9.09
N VAL A 135 -8.15 -6.46 9.01
CA VAL A 135 -8.29 -5.15 9.69
C VAL A 135 -8.13 -5.32 11.19
N ALA A 136 -8.84 -6.27 11.81
CA ALA A 136 -8.73 -6.53 13.26
C ALA A 136 -7.29 -6.90 13.69
N ARG A 137 -6.52 -7.58 12.84
CA ARG A 137 -5.11 -7.86 13.10
C ARG A 137 -4.27 -6.58 13.05
N ILE A 138 -4.50 -5.72 12.05
CA ILE A 138 -3.81 -4.43 11.94
C ILE A 138 -4.13 -3.55 13.16
N GLU A 139 -5.39 -3.48 13.58
CA GLU A 139 -5.81 -2.75 14.79
C GLU A 139 -5.07 -3.24 16.04
N ARG A 140 -5.00 -4.56 16.27
CA ARG A 140 -4.24 -5.12 17.40
C ARG A 140 -2.76 -4.77 17.31
N THR A 141 -2.15 -4.89 16.12
CA THR A 141 -0.75 -4.54 15.91
C THR A 141 -0.52 -3.05 16.19
N TYR A 142 -1.38 -2.18 15.71
CA TYR A 142 -1.34 -0.75 15.98
C TYR A 142 -1.40 -0.44 17.49
N LEU A 143 -2.38 -1.02 18.19
CA LEU A 143 -2.53 -0.80 19.65
C LEU A 143 -1.31 -1.27 20.44
N HIS A 144 -0.70 -2.41 20.05
CA HIS A 144 0.55 -2.87 20.67
C HIS A 144 1.74 -1.94 20.35
N THR A 145 1.80 -1.43 19.11
CA THR A 145 2.89 -0.55 18.68
C THR A 145 2.85 0.78 19.42
N ARG A 146 1.66 1.29 19.76
CA ARG A 146 1.49 2.51 20.59
C ARG A 146 2.16 2.45 21.96
N LEU A 147 2.43 1.27 22.47
CA LEU A 147 3.11 1.07 23.76
C LEU A 147 4.64 1.18 23.65
N ARG A 148 5.17 1.36 22.44
CA ARG A 148 6.61 1.44 22.16
C ARG A 148 6.99 2.86 21.78
N PRO A 149 8.24 3.29 22.07
CA PRO A 149 8.76 4.54 21.51
C PRO A 149 8.73 4.50 19.99
N ARG A 150 8.28 5.59 19.36
CA ARG A 150 8.33 5.72 17.89
C ARG A 150 9.77 5.85 17.43
N PRO A 151 10.23 5.05 16.44
CA PRO A 151 11.57 5.19 15.88
C PRO A 151 11.73 6.52 15.11
N PRO A 152 12.97 7.03 14.94
CA PRO A 152 13.24 8.31 14.28
C PRO A 152 13.15 8.18 12.76
N VAL A 153 11.97 7.80 12.25
CA VAL A 153 11.66 7.68 10.83
C VAL A 153 10.91 8.91 10.38
N THR A 154 11.35 9.52 9.28
CA THR A 154 10.62 10.58 8.60
C THR A 154 9.78 9.97 7.48
N ALA A 155 8.50 10.30 7.45
CA ALA A 155 7.58 9.91 6.40
C ALA A 155 7.10 11.14 5.63
N THR A 156 7.01 11.03 4.32
CA THR A 156 6.45 12.08 3.45
C THR A 156 5.30 11.48 2.65
N ARG A 157 4.12 12.11 2.74
CA ARG A 157 2.97 11.70 1.93
C ARG A 157 3.27 11.89 0.45
N ARG A 158 2.97 10.89 -0.34
CA ARG A 158 3.03 11.04 -1.79
C ARG A 158 1.87 11.90 -2.25
N SER A 159 2.17 12.96 -3.00
CA SER A 159 1.12 13.71 -3.70
C SER A 159 0.57 12.80 -4.81
N LEU A 160 -0.75 12.66 -4.88
CA LEU A 160 -1.45 11.91 -5.94
C LEU A 160 -1.16 12.50 -7.35
N LEU A 161 -0.62 13.74 -7.39
CA LEU A 161 -0.32 14.48 -8.62
C LEU A 161 1.14 14.36 -9.09
N GLU A 162 2.06 13.78 -8.28
CA GLU A 162 3.46 13.62 -8.71
C GLU A 162 3.72 12.23 -9.29
N PRO A 163 4.27 12.16 -10.52
CA PRO A 163 4.70 10.91 -11.10
C PRO A 163 5.91 10.36 -10.35
N SER A 164 5.94 9.07 -10.12
CA SER A 164 7.15 8.36 -9.73
C SER A 164 8.25 8.70 -10.74
N LYS A 165 9.27 9.47 -10.34
CA LYS A 165 10.52 9.56 -11.09
C LYS A 165 11.16 8.18 -11.00
N GLY A 166 10.87 7.33 -12.00
CA GLY A 166 11.59 6.11 -12.21
C GLY A 166 13.06 6.45 -12.39
N GLY A 167 13.89 6.07 -11.43
CA GLY A 167 15.33 6.13 -11.56
C GLY A 167 15.74 5.25 -12.75
N ARG A 168 16.01 5.87 -13.89
CA ARG A 168 16.90 5.28 -14.89
C ARG A 168 18.31 5.55 -14.36
N SER A 169 18.90 4.53 -13.76
CA SER A 169 20.37 4.47 -13.72
C SER A 169 20.82 4.00 -15.11
N ALA A 170 21.63 4.84 -15.74
CA ALA A 170 22.43 4.48 -16.90
C ALA A 170 23.50 3.48 -16.53
#